data_1fdc7b7113f7f8903a8744ed8c8930e0
#
_entry.id   1fdc7b7113f7f8903a8744ed8c8930e0
#
_cell.length_a   1.000
_cell.length_b   1.000
_cell.length_c   1.000
_cell.angle_alpha   90.00
_cell.angle_beta   90.00
_cell.angle_gamma   90.00
#
_symmetry.space_group_name_H-M   'P 1'
#
loop_
_entity.id
_entity.type
_entity.pdbx_description
1 polymer ?
#
loop_
_entity_poly.entity_id
_entity_poly.type
_entity_poly.pdbx_seq_one_letter_code
_entity_poly.pdbx_strand_id
1 'polypeptide(L)'
;LKLTSKNVHIKIGEMKTSIGHIKNLELSIGKVVDDSWSEPMGPTPMPGLTTLRDWDMKLLNKYKPFYMPDCDLCCLCTYGKCDLTAGKRGACGLDIGAQSSRIVLLACSIGAATHTGHARHVVDHLIEKYGRRYPLDVGGLNVKVEAPVTRLVTGIKPETLGDLDEVLEYCEKQITHLLSVAHTGQEASNLDFESKALHAGRVDQVGMEVADIAQISTFHFPKADPEAPLIEMGIGTVDTSKPVIMCIGHNVVPSVGIIDYMKDNNLADKLEVVGLCCTAIDNTRYFNRGKIVGPISWQLRFIRGGFADVVVLDEQCVRADASLEAER
;
A
#
# COMPACT_ATOMS: atom_id res chain seq x y z
N LEU A 1 2.34 7.63 41.72
CA LEU A 1 3.53 8.50 41.97
C LEU A 1 3.92 9.14 40.64
N LYS A 2 3.66 10.42 40.45
CA LYS A 2 4.19 11.17 39.31
C LYS A 2 5.59 11.65 39.72
N LEU A 3 6.64 11.03 39.19
CA LEU A 3 8.02 11.51 39.32
C LEU A 3 8.25 12.55 38.21
N THR A 4 8.30 13.81 38.58
CA THR A 4 8.47 14.95 37.66
C THR A 4 9.88 15.51 37.63
N SER A 5 10.92 14.74 37.98
CA SER A 5 12.28 15.23 37.99
C SER A 5 13.06 14.77 36.77
N LYS A 6 13.81 15.69 36.17
CA LYS A 6 14.66 15.42 34.99
C LYS A 6 15.85 14.48 35.28
N ASN A 7 16.26 14.35 36.53
CA ASN A 7 17.31 13.44 37.00
C ASN A 7 16.94 12.95 38.39
N VAL A 8 17.07 11.66 38.64
CA VAL A 8 16.93 11.07 39.96
C VAL A 8 18.27 10.58 40.41
N HIS A 9 18.70 11.02 41.61
CA HIS A 9 19.91 10.58 42.23
C HIS A 9 19.55 10.03 43.62
N ILE A 10 19.80 8.74 43.86
CA ILE A 10 19.51 8.07 45.08
C ILE A 10 20.85 7.64 45.69
N LYS A 11 21.12 8.08 46.92
CA LYS A 11 22.30 7.70 47.66
C LYS A 11 21.87 7.08 48.99
N ILE A 12 22.21 5.81 49.18
CA ILE A 12 21.92 5.06 50.41
C ILE A 12 23.25 4.72 51.02
N GLY A 13 23.58 5.37 52.13
CA GLY A 13 24.80 5.08 52.90
C GLY A 13 24.74 3.68 53.53
N GLU A 14 23.70 3.44 54.29
CA GLU A 14 23.45 2.12 54.93
C GLU A 14 21.95 1.93 55.15
N MET A 15 21.44 0.76 54.81
CA MET A 15 20.05 0.38 55.06
C MET A 15 20.02 -1.13 55.46
N LYS A 16 19.43 -1.44 56.60
CA LYS A 16 19.17 -2.80 57.02
C LYS A 16 17.68 -3.11 56.91
N THR A 17 17.39 -4.23 56.31
CA THR A 17 16.03 -4.74 56.15
C THR A 17 15.96 -6.18 56.64
N SER A 18 14.76 -6.71 56.81
CA SER A 18 14.54 -8.10 57.17
C SER A 18 15.05 -9.11 56.13
N ILE A 19 15.31 -8.65 54.92
CA ILE A 19 15.75 -9.48 53.77
C ILE A 19 17.19 -9.22 53.36
N GLY A 20 17.86 -8.19 53.91
CA GLY A 20 19.23 -7.89 53.53
C GLY A 20 19.77 -6.58 54.09
N HIS A 21 21.07 -6.37 53.90
CA HIS A 21 21.81 -5.17 54.29
C HIS A 21 22.42 -4.51 53.06
N ILE A 22 22.08 -3.28 52.81
CA ILE A 22 22.58 -2.47 51.69
C ILE A 22 23.53 -1.42 52.27
N LYS A 23 24.75 -1.34 51.72
CA LYS A 23 25.74 -0.30 52.04
C LYS A 23 26.21 0.41 50.78
N ASN A 24 26.36 1.73 50.86
CA ASN A 24 26.97 2.57 49.84
C ASN A 24 26.36 2.40 48.44
N LEU A 25 25.04 2.24 48.37
CA LEU A 25 24.34 2.22 47.10
C LEU A 25 24.21 3.65 46.55
N GLU A 26 24.72 3.87 45.37
CA GLU A 26 24.53 5.10 44.64
C GLU A 26 23.87 4.76 43.30
N LEU A 27 22.70 5.30 43.04
CA LEU A 27 21.91 5.07 41.86
C LEU A 27 21.61 6.41 41.20
N SER A 28 22.13 6.59 39.99
CA SER A 28 21.87 7.76 39.18
C SER A 28 21.02 7.36 37.97
N ILE A 29 19.83 7.88 37.92
CA ILE A 29 18.97 7.74 36.72
C ILE A 29 19.11 9.03 35.94
N GLY A 30 19.75 8.98 34.79
CA GLY A 30 20.08 10.15 33.98
C GLY A 30 18.84 10.80 33.43
N LYS A 31 18.19 10.67 32.50
CA LYS A 31 16.96 11.28 32.04
C LYS A 31 15.82 10.26 32.16
N VAL A 32 14.90 10.51 33.11
CA VAL A 32 13.58 9.89 32.94
C VAL A 32 12.97 10.60 31.74
N VAL A 33 12.85 9.91 30.64
CA VAL A 33 12.14 10.45 29.48
C VAL A 33 10.74 10.71 29.95
N ASP A 34 10.38 12.00 30.03
CA ASP A 34 9.00 12.36 30.19
C ASP A 34 8.32 11.98 28.88
N ASP A 35 7.62 10.86 28.91
CA ASP A 35 6.76 10.41 27.79
C ASP A 35 5.51 11.26 27.67
N SER A 36 5.50 12.48 28.18
CA SER A 36 4.49 13.47 27.82
C SER A 36 4.69 13.84 26.35
N TRP A 37 4.33 12.93 25.49
CA TRP A 37 4.10 13.27 24.10
C TRP A 37 2.95 14.27 24.10
N SER A 38 3.17 15.41 23.50
CA SER A 38 2.09 16.36 23.21
C SER A 38 1.07 15.78 22.21
N GLU A 39 1.36 14.59 21.68
CA GLU A 39 0.55 13.83 20.76
C GLU A 39 0.16 12.49 21.40
N PRO A 40 -1.09 12.02 21.23
CA PRO A 40 -1.53 10.76 21.81
C PRO A 40 -0.70 9.60 21.28
N MET A 41 -0.20 8.77 22.17
CA MET A 41 0.48 7.51 21.83
C MET A 41 -0.53 6.44 21.46
N GLY A 42 -0.26 5.73 20.40
CA GLY A 42 -1.01 4.74 19.69
C GLY A 42 -2.12 3.94 20.39
N PRO A 43 -3.07 3.40 19.67
CA PRO A 43 -3.24 3.67 18.27
C PRO A 43 -3.45 5.17 18.10
N THR A 44 -2.53 5.79 17.38
CA THR A 44 -2.60 7.24 17.13
C THR A 44 -3.95 7.53 16.51
N PRO A 45 -4.82 8.36 17.12
CA PRO A 45 -6.04 8.74 16.44
C PRO A 45 -5.62 9.32 15.10
N MET A 46 -6.20 8.81 14.02
CA MET A 46 -5.96 9.37 12.70
C MET A 46 -6.12 10.88 12.80
N PRO A 47 -5.13 11.68 12.41
CA PRO A 47 -5.31 13.10 12.34
C PRO A 47 -6.55 13.37 11.48
N GLY A 48 -7.40 14.29 11.89
CA GLY A 48 -8.54 14.68 11.06
C GLY A 48 -8.05 14.99 9.64
N LEU A 49 -8.81 14.63 8.61
CA LEU A 49 -8.40 14.83 7.21
C LEU A 49 -7.90 16.25 6.93
N THR A 50 -8.49 17.24 7.61
CA THR A 50 -8.08 18.65 7.52
C THR A 50 -6.70 18.96 8.08
N THR A 51 -6.19 18.14 9.01
CA THR A 51 -4.89 18.34 9.67
C THR A 51 -3.82 17.37 9.17
N LEU A 52 -4.18 16.41 8.31
CA LEU A 52 -3.27 15.39 7.80
C LEU A 52 -2.06 16.01 7.11
N ARG A 53 -2.26 17.07 6.34
CA ARG A 53 -1.17 17.79 5.65
C ARG A 53 -0.21 18.49 6.61
N ASP A 54 -0.73 19.09 7.66
CA ASP A 54 0.10 19.74 8.68
C ASP A 54 0.92 18.68 9.44
N TRP A 55 0.34 17.52 9.65
CA TRP A 55 1.03 16.37 10.24
C TRP A 55 2.14 15.84 9.33
N ASP A 56 1.90 15.67 8.03
CA ASP A 56 2.91 15.31 7.04
C ASP A 56 4.06 16.32 7.03
N MET A 57 3.76 17.60 7.05
CA MET A 57 4.79 18.66 7.06
C MET A 57 5.60 18.67 8.35
N LYS A 58 4.99 18.38 9.50
CA LYS A 58 5.72 18.21 10.78
C LYS A 58 6.71 17.05 10.69
N LEU A 59 6.32 15.91 10.10
CA LEU A 59 7.20 14.76 9.90
C LEU A 59 8.36 15.10 8.95
N LEU A 60 8.09 15.74 7.82
CA LEU A 60 9.12 16.17 6.86
C LEU A 60 10.11 17.18 7.45
N ASN A 61 9.65 18.06 8.33
CA ASN A 61 10.53 19.00 9.04
C ASN A 61 11.37 18.30 10.12
N LYS A 62 10.84 17.23 10.73
CA LYS A 62 11.52 16.46 11.77
C LYS A 62 12.58 15.52 11.22
N TYR A 63 12.30 14.91 10.06
CA TYR A 63 13.17 13.90 9.46
C TYR A 63 13.71 14.41 8.12
N LYS A 64 15.03 14.32 7.95
CA LYS A 64 15.65 14.64 6.66
C LYS A 64 15.24 13.63 5.60
N PRO A 65 15.16 14.01 4.32
CA PRO A 65 14.97 13.06 3.24
C PRO A 65 16.00 11.91 3.32
N PHE A 66 15.56 10.70 3.00
CA PHE A 66 16.36 9.45 3.08
C PHE A 66 16.75 8.99 4.49
N TYR A 67 16.32 9.68 5.55
CA TYR A 67 16.45 9.12 6.89
C TYR A 67 15.33 8.11 7.12
N MET A 68 15.70 6.88 7.44
CA MET A 68 14.77 5.81 7.80
C MET A 68 14.91 5.49 9.28
N PRO A 69 14.15 6.15 10.15
CA PRO A 69 14.24 5.91 11.61
C PRO A 69 13.88 4.48 12.00
N ASP A 70 13.11 3.78 11.16
CA ASP A 70 12.76 2.38 11.34
C ASP A 70 13.97 1.43 11.29
N CYS A 71 15.09 1.86 10.70
CA CYS A 71 16.33 1.09 10.70
C CYS A 71 17.15 1.31 11.97
N ASP A 72 17.13 2.51 12.53
CA ASP A 72 17.88 2.85 13.75
C ASP A 72 17.16 2.42 15.01
N LEU A 73 15.83 2.44 14.99
CA LEU A 73 14.95 2.11 16.10
C LEU A 73 13.95 1.04 15.68
N CYS A 74 13.83 -0.01 16.47
CA CYS A 74 12.78 -1.01 16.28
C CYS A 74 11.67 -0.82 17.29
N CYS A 75 10.44 -0.59 16.82
CA CYS A 75 9.22 -0.45 17.62
C CYS A 75 8.10 -1.42 17.20
N LEU A 76 8.44 -2.51 16.50
CA LEU A 76 7.47 -3.43 15.91
C LEU A 76 6.93 -4.49 16.88
N CYS A 77 7.33 -4.48 18.15
CA CYS A 77 6.80 -5.39 19.17
C CYS A 77 6.67 -4.71 20.53
N THR A 78 6.01 -5.39 21.46
CA THR A 78 5.77 -4.88 22.82
C THR A 78 7.03 -4.81 23.71
N TYR A 79 8.12 -5.47 23.33
CA TYR A 79 9.40 -5.42 24.07
C TYR A 79 10.25 -4.19 23.74
N GLY A 80 10.05 -3.58 22.60
CA GLY A 80 10.79 -2.40 22.15
C GLY A 80 10.04 -1.12 22.55
N LYS A 81 10.72 -0.03 22.57
CA LYS A 81 11.59 0.58 21.53
C LYS A 81 13.04 0.15 21.70
N CYS A 82 13.61 -0.48 20.72
CA CYS A 82 15.02 -0.91 20.73
C CYS A 82 15.86 0.04 19.86
N ASP A 83 16.92 0.58 20.43
CA ASP A 83 17.96 1.32 19.71
C ASP A 83 18.94 0.32 19.10
N LEU A 84 19.02 0.30 17.76
CA LEU A 84 19.89 -0.59 16.98
C LEU A 84 21.17 0.11 16.48
N THR A 85 21.37 1.37 16.83
CA THR A 85 22.56 2.11 16.42
C THR A 85 23.84 1.58 17.05
N ALA A 86 25.00 1.90 16.47
CA ALA A 86 26.31 1.54 17.00
C ALA A 86 26.51 0.03 17.29
N GLY A 87 25.91 -0.84 16.47
CA GLY A 87 26.05 -2.30 16.59
C GLY A 87 25.24 -2.94 17.72
N LYS A 88 24.32 -2.19 18.32
CA LYS A 88 23.41 -2.75 19.33
C LYS A 88 22.42 -3.72 18.70
N ARG A 89 21.87 -4.59 19.56
CA ARG A 89 20.82 -5.54 19.20
C ARG A 89 19.54 -5.25 19.96
N GLY A 90 18.42 -5.53 19.33
CA GLY A 90 17.12 -5.47 19.99
C GLY A 90 16.94 -6.58 21.03
N ALA A 91 15.89 -6.47 21.84
CA ALA A 91 15.55 -7.46 22.86
C ALA A 91 15.36 -8.89 22.29
N CYS A 92 14.99 -9.03 21.02
CA CYS A 92 14.86 -10.31 20.31
C CYS A 92 16.17 -10.77 19.63
N GLY A 93 17.27 -10.03 19.78
CA GLY A 93 18.55 -10.33 19.11
C GLY A 93 18.72 -9.71 17.73
N LEU A 94 17.70 -9.04 17.19
CA LEU A 94 17.74 -8.38 15.89
C LEU A 94 18.82 -7.29 15.84
N ASP A 95 19.61 -7.25 14.78
CA ASP A 95 20.53 -6.16 14.50
C ASP A 95 19.98 -5.23 13.38
N ILE A 96 20.71 -4.16 13.11
CA ILE A 96 20.29 -3.16 12.11
C ILE A 96 20.22 -3.74 10.69
N GLY A 97 21.06 -4.70 10.35
CA GLY A 97 21.03 -5.37 9.04
C GLY A 97 19.74 -6.17 8.85
N ALA A 98 19.41 -7.01 9.83
CA ALA A 98 18.17 -7.77 9.83
C ALA A 98 16.94 -6.85 9.91
N GLN A 99 17.01 -5.74 10.65
CA GLN A 99 15.93 -4.74 10.68
C GLN A 99 15.69 -4.10 9.30
N SER A 100 16.75 -3.75 8.58
CA SER A 100 16.62 -3.18 7.24
C SER A 100 15.94 -4.14 6.27
N SER A 101 16.35 -5.42 6.27
CA SER A 101 15.72 -6.46 5.45
C SER A 101 14.26 -6.72 5.85
N ARG A 102 13.96 -6.64 7.15
CA ARG A 102 12.59 -6.75 7.68
C ARG A 102 11.69 -5.61 7.21
N ILE A 103 12.19 -4.37 7.15
CA ILE A 103 11.44 -3.22 6.60
C ILE A 103 11.19 -3.41 5.11
N VAL A 104 12.14 -3.96 4.36
CA VAL A 104 11.93 -4.33 2.95
C VAL A 104 10.83 -5.38 2.81
N LEU A 105 10.82 -6.41 3.66
CA LEU A 105 9.74 -7.41 3.68
C LEU A 105 8.37 -6.77 3.95
N LEU A 106 8.29 -5.85 4.92
CA LEU A 106 7.05 -5.12 5.19
C LEU A 106 6.58 -4.32 3.96
N ALA A 107 7.48 -3.58 3.31
CA ALA A 107 7.16 -2.80 2.12
C ALA A 107 6.66 -3.70 0.98
N CYS A 108 7.32 -4.84 0.72
CA CYS A 108 6.87 -5.81 -0.27
C CYS A 108 5.52 -6.44 0.09
N SER A 109 5.27 -6.71 1.38
CA SER A 109 3.99 -7.25 1.83
C SER A 109 2.84 -6.24 1.70
N ILE A 110 3.11 -4.94 1.88
CA ILE A 110 2.15 -3.86 1.62
C ILE A 110 1.76 -3.87 0.13
N GLY A 111 2.73 -3.95 -0.78
CA GLY A 111 2.47 -4.05 -2.22
C GLY A 111 1.62 -5.27 -2.56
N ALA A 112 2.01 -6.45 -2.05
CA ALA A 112 1.27 -7.69 -2.25
C ALA A 112 -0.17 -7.60 -1.75
N ALA A 113 -0.39 -7.01 -0.57
CA ALA A 113 -1.73 -6.79 -0.02
C ALA A 113 -2.55 -5.83 -0.89
N THR A 114 -1.92 -4.76 -1.40
CA THR A 114 -2.55 -3.76 -2.25
C THR A 114 -3.09 -4.38 -3.54
N HIS A 115 -2.26 -5.10 -4.29
CA HIS A 115 -2.67 -5.69 -5.57
C HIS A 115 -3.59 -6.90 -5.38
N THR A 116 -3.38 -7.71 -4.33
CA THR A 116 -4.31 -8.80 -4.00
C THR A 116 -5.69 -8.25 -3.62
N GLY A 117 -5.76 -7.18 -2.81
CA GLY A 117 -7.01 -6.52 -2.44
C GLY A 117 -7.75 -5.96 -3.66
N HIS A 118 -7.03 -5.29 -4.56
CA HIS A 118 -7.59 -4.82 -5.83
C HIS A 118 -8.16 -5.99 -6.66
N ALA A 119 -7.36 -7.04 -6.87
CA ALA A 119 -7.80 -8.21 -7.61
C ALA A 119 -9.01 -8.88 -6.96
N ARG A 120 -9.06 -8.95 -5.62
CA ARG A 120 -10.19 -9.46 -4.85
C ARG A 120 -11.47 -8.70 -5.16
N HIS A 121 -11.46 -7.37 -5.09
CA HIS A 121 -12.62 -6.54 -5.38
C HIS A 121 -13.11 -6.73 -6.82
N VAL A 122 -12.19 -6.80 -7.79
CA VAL A 122 -12.55 -7.05 -9.18
C VAL A 122 -13.17 -8.44 -9.36
N VAL A 123 -12.52 -9.49 -8.85
CA VAL A 123 -12.99 -10.88 -9.02
C VAL A 123 -14.32 -11.11 -8.30
N ASP A 124 -14.50 -10.60 -7.09
CA ASP A 124 -15.75 -10.72 -6.34
C ASP A 124 -16.91 -10.05 -7.08
N HIS A 125 -16.71 -8.83 -7.59
CA HIS A 125 -17.71 -8.14 -8.43
C HIS A 125 -18.07 -8.94 -9.69
N LEU A 126 -17.07 -9.50 -10.36
CA LEU A 126 -17.29 -10.28 -11.58
C LEU A 126 -17.96 -11.62 -11.30
N ILE A 127 -17.65 -12.28 -10.18
CA ILE A 127 -18.33 -13.49 -9.74
C ILE A 127 -19.79 -13.20 -9.40
N GLU A 128 -20.09 -12.09 -8.74
CA GLU A 128 -21.47 -11.66 -8.49
C GLU A 128 -22.24 -11.45 -9.79
N LYS A 129 -21.61 -10.82 -10.79
CA LYS A 129 -22.24 -10.49 -12.07
C LYS A 129 -22.38 -11.69 -13.02
N TYR A 130 -21.34 -12.52 -13.13
CA TYR A 130 -21.25 -13.57 -14.16
C TYR A 130 -21.25 -14.98 -13.59
N GLY A 131 -21.02 -15.16 -12.30
CA GLY A 131 -20.90 -16.44 -11.61
C GLY A 131 -19.51 -17.06 -11.69
N ARG A 132 -19.19 -17.92 -10.72
CA ARG A 132 -17.86 -18.58 -10.59
C ARG A 132 -17.43 -19.40 -11.81
N ARG A 133 -18.39 -19.93 -12.60
CA ARG A 133 -18.11 -20.77 -13.77
C ARG A 133 -17.87 -20.01 -15.06
N TYR A 134 -17.85 -18.69 -14.99
CA TYR A 134 -17.56 -17.87 -16.17
C TYR A 134 -16.15 -18.17 -16.71
N PRO A 135 -16.02 -18.56 -18.00
CA PRO A 135 -14.76 -18.98 -18.57
C PRO A 135 -13.82 -17.78 -18.80
N LEU A 136 -12.53 -18.01 -18.56
CA LEU A 136 -11.49 -17.02 -18.81
C LEU A 136 -10.96 -17.17 -20.24
N ASP A 137 -10.89 -16.06 -20.97
CA ASP A 137 -10.21 -15.99 -22.26
C ASP A 137 -8.82 -15.37 -22.10
N VAL A 138 -7.84 -16.19 -21.80
CA VAL A 138 -6.44 -15.80 -21.62
C VAL A 138 -5.56 -16.09 -22.83
N GLY A 139 -6.14 -16.63 -23.91
CA GLY A 139 -5.43 -16.91 -25.15
C GLY A 139 -5.13 -15.64 -25.96
N GLY A 140 -3.90 -15.45 -26.46
CA GLY A 140 -3.53 -14.41 -27.42
C GLY A 140 -3.50 -14.93 -28.85
N LEU A 141 -3.48 -14.03 -29.85
CA LEU A 141 -3.38 -14.38 -31.26
C LEU A 141 -2.08 -15.16 -31.58
N ASN A 142 -0.98 -14.70 -30.98
CA ASN A 142 0.36 -15.24 -31.26
C ASN A 142 1.04 -15.88 -30.03
N VAL A 143 0.52 -15.64 -28.83
CA VAL A 143 1.05 -16.20 -27.59
C VAL A 143 -0.13 -16.68 -26.75
N LYS A 144 -0.12 -17.95 -26.40
CA LYS A 144 -1.06 -18.46 -25.40
C LYS A 144 -0.61 -17.93 -24.05
N VAL A 145 -1.21 -16.85 -23.61
CA VAL A 145 -1.03 -16.37 -22.25
C VAL A 145 -1.76 -17.32 -21.34
N GLU A 146 -1.01 -18.09 -20.58
CA GLU A 146 -1.56 -19.15 -19.73
C GLU A 146 -1.31 -18.86 -18.24
N ALA A 147 -1.46 -17.59 -17.82
CA ALA A 147 -1.22 -17.15 -16.45
C ALA A 147 0.15 -17.63 -15.90
N PRO A 148 1.27 -17.23 -16.51
CA PRO A 148 2.58 -17.83 -16.23
C PRO A 148 3.04 -17.61 -14.79
N VAL A 149 2.78 -16.45 -14.20
CA VAL A 149 3.19 -16.16 -12.83
C VAL A 149 2.29 -16.90 -11.84
N THR A 150 1.00 -16.86 -12.03
CA THR A 150 0.02 -17.59 -11.21
C THR A 150 0.35 -19.08 -11.19
N ARG A 151 0.56 -19.70 -12.35
CA ARG A 151 0.93 -21.13 -12.43
C ARG A 151 2.25 -21.45 -11.75
N LEU A 152 3.25 -20.59 -11.94
CA LEU A 152 4.57 -20.80 -11.34
C LEU A 152 4.52 -20.73 -9.81
N VAL A 153 3.75 -19.81 -9.27
CA VAL A 153 3.73 -19.51 -7.82
C VAL A 153 2.73 -20.39 -7.08
N THR A 154 1.54 -20.58 -7.64
CA THR A 154 0.44 -21.30 -6.96
C THR A 154 0.25 -22.73 -7.43
N GLY A 155 0.75 -23.08 -8.63
CA GLY A 155 0.46 -24.36 -9.28
C GLY A 155 -0.93 -24.42 -9.93
N ILE A 156 -1.75 -23.39 -9.83
CA ILE A 156 -3.11 -23.33 -10.38
C ILE A 156 -3.05 -22.75 -11.80
N LYS A 157 -3.67 -23.43 -12.77
CA LYS A 157 -3.96 -22.89 -14.09
C LYS A 157 -5.41 -22.40 -14.09
N PRO A 158 -5.66 -21.10 -14.02
CA PRO A 158 -7.01 -20.59 -13.95
C PRO A 158 -7.74 -20.75 -15.30
N GLU A 159 -8.94 -21.33 -15.29
CA GLU A 159 -9.81 -21.50 -16.45
C GLU A 159 -11.15 -20.79 -16.25
N THR A 160 -11.50 -20.47 -15.00
CA THR A 160 -12.74 -19.81 -14.62
C THR A 160 -12.50 -18.71 -13.59
N LEU A 161 -13.48 -17.82 -13.39
CA LEU A 161 -13.44 -16.82 -12.29
C LEU A 161 -13.31 -17.50 -10.92
N GLY A 162 -13.87 -18.69 -10.74
CA GLY A 162 -13.72 -19.46 -9.51
C GLY A 162 -12.29 -19.88 -9.23
N ASP A 163 -11.50 -20.18 -10.26
CA ASP A 163 -10.09 -20.52 -10.10
C ASP A 163 -9.27 -19.28 -9.72
N LEU A 164 -9.64 -18.08 -10.23
CA LEU A 164 -9.01 -16.82 -9.79
C LEU A 164 -9.30 -16.54 -8.32
N ASP A 165 -10.50 -16.83 -7.84
CA ASP A 165 -10.84 -16.72 -6.42
C ASP A 165 -9.98 -17.65 -5.55
N GLU A 166 -9.75 -18.90 -5.96
CA GLU A 166 -8.85 -19.82 -5.26
C GLU A 166 -7.39 -19.31 -5.23
N VAL A 167 -6.93 -18.73 -6.34
CA VAL A 167 -5.60 -18.10 -6.41
C VAL A 167 -5.49 -16.95 -5.42
N LEU A 168 -6.52 -16.10 -5.31
CA LEU A 168 -6.52 -14.99 -4.37
C LEU A 168 -6.56 -15.47 -2.91
N GLU A 169 -7.31 -16.53 -2.61
CA GLU A 169 -7.28 -17.15 -1.28
C GLU A 169 -5.87 -17.62 -0.89
N TYR A 170 -5.13 -18.19 -1.84
CA TYR A 170 -3.72 -18.52 -1.64
C TYR A 170 -2.91 -17.28 -1.32
N CYS A 171 -3.03 -16.20 -2.11
CA CYS A 171 -2.30 -14.94 -1.90
C CYS A 171 -2.56 -14.35 -0.51
N GLU A 172 -3.81 -14.30 -0.09
CA GLU A 172 -4.23 -13.79 1.23
C GLU A 172 -3.61 -14.58 2.39
N LYS A 173 -3.57 -15.91 2.28
CA LYS A 173 -2.89 -16.78 3.24
C LYS A 173 -1.38 -16.51 3.29
N GLN A 174 -0.74 -16.34 2.14
CA GLN A 174 0.69 -16.04 2.08
C GLN A 174 1.00 -14.68 2.69
N ILE A 175 0.21 -13.63 2.40
CA ILE A 175 0.37 -12.30 2.98
C ILE A 175 0.26 -12.37 4.51
N THR A 176 -0.71 -13.11 5.02
CA THR A 176 -0.87 -13.31 6.47
C THR A 176 0.37 -13.95 7.11
N HIS A 177 0.94 -14.99 6.49
CA HIS A 177 2.17 -15.62 6.96
C HIS A 177 3.37 -14.67 6.92
N LEU A 178 3.54 -13.91 5.82
CA LEU A 178 4.63 -12.96 5.66
C LEU A 178 4.57 -11.83 6.70
N LEU A 179 3.38 -11.32 6.98
CA LEU A 179 3.18 -10.29 8.00
C LEU A 179 3.43 -10.83 9.41
N SER A 180 3.03 -12.07 9.70
CA SER A 180 3.32 -12.73 10.98
C SER A 180 4.82 -12.82 11.24
N VAL A 181 5.58 -13.25 10.25
CA VAL A 181 7.04 -13.32 10.33
C VAL A 181 7.66 -11.93 10.49
N ALA A 182 7.22 -10.96 9.72
CA ALA A 182 7.70 -9.59 9.82
C ALA A 182 7.48 -9.00 11.22
N HIS A 183 6.38 -9.37 11.90
CA HIS A 183 6.07 -8.88 13.23
C HIS A 183 6.99 -9.47 14.32
N THR A 184 7.23 -10.77 14.30
CA THR A 184 7.92 -11.47 15.40
C THR A 184 9.41 -11.14 15.50
N GLY A 185 10.07 -10.82 14.38
CA GLY A 185 11.50 -10.51 14.35
C GLY A 185 12.41 -11.68 14.79
N GLN A 186 11.85 -12.87 14.97
CA GLN A 186 12.58 -14.03 15.54
C GLN A 186 13.53 -14.69 14.56
N GLU A 187 13.34 -14.50 13.28
CA GLU A 187 14.23 -15.00 12.25
C GLU A 187 15.60 -14.33 12.23
N ALA A 188 15.80 -13.27 12.91
CA ALA A 188 17.05 -12.55 13.24
C ALA A 188 18.17 -12.57 12.17
N SER A 189 17.88 -12.97 10.94
CA SER A 189 18.80 -13.09 9.82
C SER A 189 18.30 -12.25 8.63
N ASN A 190 19.20 -11.44 8.04
CA ASN A 190 18.85 -10.68 6.83
C ASN A 190 18.39 -11.64 5.72
N LEU A 191 19.05 -12.78 5.55
CA LEU A 191 18.75 -13.71 4.45
C LEU A 191 17.32 -14.25 4.52
N ASP A 192 16.83 -14.52 5.73
CA ASP A 192 15.46 -15.00 5.92
C ASP A 192 14.43 -13.94 5.52
N PHE A 193 14.64 -12.70 5.96
CA PHE A 193 13.76 -11.58 5.60
C PHE A 193 13.83 -11.25 4.10
N GLU A 194 15.01 -11.30 3.50
CA GLU A 194 15.20 -11.05 2.07
C GLU A 194 14.53 -12.12 1.21
N SER A 195 14.65 -13.39 1.58
CA SER A 195 13.98 -14.48 0.86
C SER A 195 12.45 -14.38 0.96
N LYS A 196 11.92 -13.98 2.12
CA LYS A 196 10.50 -13.74 2.33
C LYS A 196 10.01 -12.48 1.59
N ALA A 197 10.85 -11.43 1.50
CA ALA A 197 10.55 -10.25 0.69
C ALA A 197 10.45 -10.61 -0.81
N LEU A 198 11.32 -11.48 -1.30
CA LEU A 198 11.22 -11.99 -2.66
C LEU A 198 9.92 -12.77 -2.89
N HIS A 199 9.52 -13.60 -1.92
CA HIS A 199 8.24 -14.31 -1.99
C HIS A 199 7.04 -13.33 -1.96
N ALA A 200 7.08 -12.30 -1.12
CA ALA A 200 6.06 -11.25 -1.11
C ALA A 200 5.93 -10.57 -2.47
N GLY A 201 7.05 -10.25 -3.12
CA GLY A 201 7.06 -9.71 -4.49
C GLY A 201 6.47 -10.68 -5.53
N ARG A 202 6.60 -11.99 -5.33
CA ARG A 202 5.93 -12.98 -6.20
C ARG A 202 4.41 -13.02 -5.97
N VAL A 203 3.97 -12.92 -4.73
CA VAL A 203 2.53 -12.81 -4.40
C VAL A 203 1.94 -11.55 -5.00
N ASP A 204 2.66 -10.43 -4.93
CA ASP A 204 2.29 -9.17 -5.59
C ASP A 204 2.05 -9.34 -7.09
N GLN A 205 2.99 -9.98 -7.79
CA GLN A 205 2.87 -10.27 -9.22
C GLN A 205 1.66 -11.17 -9.55
N VAL A 206 1.34 -12.13 -8.68
CA VAL A 206 0.14 -12.97 -8.85
C VAL A 206 -1.12 -12.12 -8.74
N GLY A 207 -1.22 -11.24 -7.74
CA GLY A 207 -2.36 -10.33 -7.59
C GLY A 207 -2.59 -9.46 -8.82
N MET A 208 -1.51 -8.89 -9.37
CA MET A 208 -1.58 -8.11 -10.61
C MET A 208 -2.04 -8.95 -11.80
N GLU A 209 -1.47 -10.14 -12.01
CA GLU A 209 -1.83 -11.03 -13.12
C GLU A 209 -3.29 -11.48 -13.02
N VAL A 210 -3.79 -11.78 -11.82
CA VAL A 210 -5.20 -12.13 -11.59
C VAL A 210 -6.14 -11.00 -11.97
N ALA A 211 -5.84 -9.77 -11.56
CA ALA A 211 -6.63 -8.59 -11.93
C ALA A 211 -6.66 -8.39 -13.45
N ASP A 212 -5.51 -8.47 -14.10
CA ASP A 212 -5.41 -8.32 -15.56
C ASP A 212 -6.20 -9.42 -16.30
N ILE A 213 -6.08 -10.69 -15.88
CA ILE A 213 -6.82 -11.80 -16.50
C ILE A 213 -8.33 -11.60 -16.33
N ALA A 214 -8.79 -11.22 -15.15
CA ALA A 214 -10.19 -10.98 -14.87
C ALA A 214 -10.74 -9.87 -15.78
N GLN A 215 -10.03 -8.76 -15.90
CA GLN A 215 -10.44 -7.62 -16.75
C GLN A 215 -10.38 -7.92 -18.24
N ILE A 216 -9.34 -8.59 -18.71
CA ILE A 216 -9.22 -9.02 -20.11
C ILE A 216 -10.40 -9.91 -20.49
N SER A 217 -10.74 -10.87 -19.64
CA SER A 217 -11.77 -11.88 -19.94
C SER A 217 -13.19 -11.32 -19.88
N THR A 218 -13.47 -10.39 -19.00
CA THR A 218 -14.84 -9.89 -18.73
C THR A 218 -15.15 -8.54 -19.34
N PHE A 219 -14.18 -7.64 -19.36
CA PHE A 219 -14.32 -6.31 -19.97
C PHE A 219 -13.77 -6.25 -21.40
N HIS A 220 -13.25 -7.38 -21.90
CA HIS A 220 -12.67 -7.47 -23.24
C HIS A 220 -11.56 -6.45 -23.49
N PHE A 221 -10.72 -6.22 -22.48
CA PHE A 221 -9.54 -5.39 -22.62
C PHE A 221 -8.63 -5.95 -23.72
N PRO A 222 -7.95 -5.09 -24.48
CA PRO A 222 -6.98 -5.55 -25.46
C PRO A 222 -5.91 -6.39 -24.77
N LYS A 223 -5.69 -7.60 -25.28
CA LYS A 223 -4.54 -8.42 -24.91
C LYS A 223 -3.28 -7.75 -25.43
N ALA A 224 -2.11 -8.17 -24.92
CA ALA A 224 -0.83 -7.67 -25.43
C ALA A 224 -0.75 -7.87 -26.95
N ASP A 225 -1.02 -6.83 -27.69
CA ASP A 225 -1.10 -6.80 -29.14
C ASP A 225 -0.12 -5.75 -29.65
N PRO A 226 0.80 -6.10 -30.57
CA PRO A 226 1.68 -5.12 -31.20
C PRO A 226 0.93 -4.04 -32.01
N GLU A 227 -0.31 -4.30 -32.36
CA GLU A 227 -1.19 -3.34 -33.06
C GLU A 227 -2.10 -2.55 -32.10
N ALA A 228 -1.86 -2.62 -30.80
CA ALA A 228 -2.61 -1.83 -29.81
C ALA A 228 -2.55 -0.32 -30.19
N PRO A 229 -3.67 0.40 -30.13
CA PRO A 229 -3.68 1.83 -30.48
C PRO A 229 -2.80 2.62 -29.52
N LEU A 230 -2.19 3.69 -30.05
CA LEU A 230 -1.47 4.64 -29.23
C LEU A 230 -2.42 5.33 -28.25
N ILE A 231 -1.95 5.49 -27.02
CA ILE A 231 -2.69 6.19 -25.97
C ILE A 231 -2.18 7.61 -25.81
N GLU A 232 -3.09 8.53 -25.50
CA GLU A 232 -2.73 9.92 -25.21
C GLU A 232 -2.31 10.06 -23.75
N MET A 233 -1.16 10.71 -23.52
CA MET A 233 -0.60 10.91 -22.18
C MET A 233 -0.29 12.38 -21.92
N GLY A 234 -0.56 12.81 -20.70
CA GLY A 234 -0.28 14.14 -20.19
C GLY A 234 -1.49 15.07 -20.21
N ILE A 235 -1.48 16.04 -19.30
CA ILE A 235 -2.58 17.00 -19.13
C ILE A 235 -2.85 17.83 -20.40
N GLY A 236 -1.84 18.04 -21.24
CA GLY A 236 -1.99 18.79 -22.50
C GLY A 236 -2.85 18.10 -23.55
N THR A 237 -3.21 16.83 -23.37
CA THR A 237 -4.11 16.09 -24.27
C THR A 237 -5.58 16.27 -23.92
N VAL A 238 -5.89 16.85 -22.76
CA VAL A 238 -7.25 17.01 -22.24
C VAL A 238 -7.95 18.19 -22.92
N ASP A 239 -9.11 17.96 -23.49
CA ASP A 239 -9.97 19.00 -24.02
C ASP A 239 -10.84 19.62 -22.91
N THR A 240 -10.31 20.66 -22.28
CA THR A 240 -10.99 21.37 -21.18
C THR A 240 -12.17 22.23 -21.62
N SER A 241 -12.51 22.25 -22.92
CA SER A 241 -13.77 22.85 -23.42
C SER A 241 -14.98 21.94 -23.15
N LYS A 242 -14.73 20.68 -22.79
CA LYS A 242 -15.72 19.68 -22.40
C LYS A 242 -15.66 19.45 -20.89
N PRO A 243 -16.76 19.00 -20.28
CA PRO A 243 -16.70 18.51 -18.91
C PRO A 243 -15.72 17.34 -18.79
N VAL A 244 -14.87 17.36 -17.75
CA VAL A 244 -13.79 16.40 -17.52
C VAL A 244 -14.10 15.57 -16.30
N ILE A 245 -14.11 14.24 -16.46
CA ILE A 245 -14.21 13.27 -15.39
C ILE A 245 -12.83 12.68 -15.17
N MET A 246 -12.25 12.90 -13.99
CA MET A 246 -10.93 12.39 -13.61
C MET A 246 -11.07 11.23 -12.62
N CYS A 247 -10.62 10.04 -13.01
CA CYS A 247 -10.60 8.84 -12.17
C CYS A 247 -9.22 8.64 -11.58
N ILE A 248 -9.14 8.44 -10.27
CA ILE A 248 -7.87 8.30 -9.53
C ILE A 248 -7.91 7.01 -8.73
N GLY A 249 -6.95 6.12 -8.98
CA GLY A 249 -6.74 4.92 -8.19
C GLY A 249 -6.41 3.68 -9.00
N HIS A 250 -6.90 2.52 -8.56
CA HIS A 250 -6.51 1.22 -9.09
C HIS A 250 -7.69 0.35 -9.53
N ASN A 251 -8.89 0.57 -8.98
CA ASN A 251 -10.07 -0.22 -9.31
C ASN A 251 -10.83 0.39 -10.49
N VAL A 252 -10.76 -0.28 -11.63
CA VAL A 252 -11.37 0.22 -12.87
C VAL A 252 -12.90 0.10 -12.89
N VAL A 253 -13.51 -0.69 -12.01
CA VAL A 253 -14.97 -0.96 -12.04
C VAL A 253 -15.81 0.31 -12.00
N PRO A 254 -15.58 1.31 -11.14
CA PRO A 254 -16.34 2.54 -11.15
C PRO A 254 -16.23 3.30 -12.47
N SER A 255 -15.03 3.41 -13.03
CA SER A 255 -14.79 4.14 -14.27
C SER A 255 -15.36 3.43 -15.51
N VAL A 256 -15.33 2.11 -15.55
CA VAL A 256 -15.99 1.31 -16.58
C VAL A 256 -17.50 1.55 -16.57
N GLY A 257 -18.12 1.55 -15.40
CA GLY A 257 -19.55 1.86 -15.24
C GLY A 257 -19.91 3.26 -15.76
N ILE A 258 -19.06 4.25 -15.53
CA ILE A 258 -19.22 5.62 -16.08
C ILE A 258 -19.08 5.61 -17.61
N ILE A 259 -18.08 4.93 -18.14
CA ILE A 259 -17.82 4.83 -19.58
C ILE A 259 -19.00 4.13 -20.29
N ASP A 260 -19.51 3.05 -19.72
CA ASP A 260 -20.68 2.36 -20.29
C ASP A 260 -21.92 3.26 -20.29
N TYR A 261 -22.19 3.94 -19.19
CA TYR A 261 -23.27 4.92 -19.13
C TYR A 261 -23.13 6.02 -20.20
N MET A 262 -21.89 6.51 -20.41
CA MET A 262 -21.61 7.52 -21.44
C MET A 262 -21.88 6.98 -22.84
N LYS A 263 -21.48 5.73 -23.13
CA LYS A 263 -21.73 5.08 -24.43
C LYS A 263 -23.23 4.90 -24.68
N ASP A 264 -23.95 4.37 -23.69
CA ASP A 264 -25.39 4.09 -23.79
C ASP A 264 -26.25 5.36 -23.96
N ASN A 265 -25.78 6.49 -23.44
CA ASN A 265 -26.49 7.77 -23.50
C ASN A 265 -25.94 8.73 -24.58
N ASN A 266 -25.08 8.29 -25.49
CA ASN A 266 -24.46 9.11 -26.54
C ASN A 266 -23.70 10.34 -25.98
N LEU A 267 -23.01 10.18 -24.87
CA LEU A 267 -22.22 11.22 -24.20
C LEU A 267 -20.72 11.09 -24.49
N ALA A 268 -20.28 10.00 -25.11
CA ALA A 268 -18.86 9.68 -25.32
C ALA A 268 -18.09 10.80 -26.05
N ASP A 269 -18.73 11.56 -26.94
CA ASP A 269 -18.12 12.69 -27.65
C ASP A 269 -18.21 14.03 -26.90
N LYS A 270 -19.00 14.08 -25.83
CA LYS A 270 -19.33 15.30 -25.11
C LYS A 270 -18.54 15.47 -23.81
N LEU A 271 -17.91 14.42 -23.34
CA LEU A 271 -17.18 14.37 -22.08
C LEU A 271 -15.75 13.88 -22.32
N GLU A 272 -14.84 14.31 -21.45
CA GLU A 272 -13.48 13.77 -21.35
C GLU A 272 -13.39 12.83 -20.15
N VAL A 273 -12.85 11.63 -20.38
CA VAL A 273 -12.51 10.68 -19.30
C VAL A 273 -11.01 10.58 -19.20
N VAL A 274 -10.48 11.03 -18.11
CA VAL A 274 -9.04 11.04 -17.83
C VAL A 274 -8.74 10.33 -16.52
N GLY A 275 -7.51 9.97 -16.28
CA GLY A 275 -7.20 9.33 -15.02
C GLY A 275 -5.74 9.38 -14.63
N LEU A 276 -5.50 8.89 -13.43
CA LEU A 276 -4.20 8.75 -12.81
C LEU A 276 -4.01 7.30 -12.36
N CYS A 277 -2.79 6.79 -12.49
CA CYS A 277 -2.39 5.46 -12.07
C CYS A 277 -3.03 4.30 -12.88
N CYS A 278 -3.22 3.14 -12.26
CA CYS A 278 -3.67 1.91 -12.94
C CYS A 278 -5.07 2.05 -13.53
N THR A 279 -6.01 2.68 -12.84
CA THR A 279 -7.35 2.98 -13.39
C THR A 279 -7.28 3.75 -14.71
N ALA A 280 -6.34 4.69 -14.84
CA ALA A 280 -6.17 5.42 -16.11
C ALA A 280 -5.68 4.52 -17.23
N ILE A 281 -4.74 3.62 -16.94
CA ILE A 281 -4.22 2.65 -17.92
C ILE A 281 -5.34 1.73 -18.39
N ASP A 282 -6.12 1.19 -17.48
CA ASP A 282 -7.22 0.29 -17.79
C ASP A 282 -8.33 1.02 -18.57
N ASN A 283 -8.62 2.27 -18.21
CA ASN A 283 -9.56 3.09 -18.96
C ASN A 283 -9.15 3.29 -20.42
N THR A 284 -7.85 3.46 -20.73
CA THR A 284 -7.37 3.56 -22.10
C THR A 284 -7.53 2.25 -22.87
N ARG A 285 -7.50 1.12 -22.18
CA ARG A 285 -7.75 -0.21 -22.78
C ARG A 285 -9.24 -0.44 -23.06
N TYR A 286 -10.10 0.05 -22.18
CA TYR A 286 -11.55 -0.14 -22.28
C TYR A 286 -12.23 0.89 -23.18
N PHE A 287 -11.68 2.09 -23.23
CA PHE A 287 -12.21 3.22 -23.97
C PHE A 287 -11.09 3.94 -24.72
N ASN A 288 -11.09 3.82 -26.04
CA ASN A 288 -10.03 4.35 -26.93
C ASN A 288 -9.82 5.87 -26.86
N ARG A 289 -10.67 6.60 -26.15
CA ARG A 289 -10.55 8.04 -25.88
C ARG A 289 -10.20 8.35 -24.42
N GLY A 290 -10.01 7.33 -23.62
CA GLY A 290 -9.46 7.48 -22.26
C GLY A 290 -8.04 8.05 -22.32
N LYS A 291 -7.67 8.88 -21.34
CA LYS A 291 -6.38 9.56 -21.29
C LYS A 291 -5.71 9.39 -19.95
N ILE A 292 -4.39 9.28 -19.97
CA ILE A 292 -3.56 9.26 -18.76
C ILE A 292 -2.97 10.65 -18.55
N VAL A 293 -3.36 11.35 -17.48
CA VAL A 293 -2.86 12.71 -17.23
C VAL A 293 -1.55 12.76 -16.47
N GLY A 294 -1.23 11.72 -15.69
CA GLY A 294 0.05 11.64 -14.98
C GLY A 294 0.12 10.55 -13.91
N PRO A 295 1.21 10.51 -13.15
CA PRO A 295 1.41 9.53 -12.09
C PRO A 295 0.58 9.87 -10.84
N ILE A 296 0.28 8.85 -10.03
CA ILE A 296 -0.50 8.98 -8.79
C ILE A 296 0.12 9.98 -7.80
N SER A 297 1.43 10.09 -7.77
CA SER A 297 2.14 11.04 -6.90
C SER A 297 1.79 12.51 -7.16
N TRP A 298 1.18 12.81 -8.31
CA TRP A 298 0.78 14.16 -8.68
C TRP A 298 -0.72 14.42 -8.46
N GLN A 299 -1.45 13.48 -7.86
CA GLN A 299 -2.90 13.59 -7.69
C GLN A 299 -3.35 14.95 -7.13
N LEU A 300 -2.72 15.47 -6.09
CA LEU A 300 -3.10 16.78 -5.55
C LEU A 300 -2.80 17.95 -6.48
N ARG A 301 -1.79 17.84 -7.35
CA ARG A 301 -1.51 18.88 -8.34
C ARG A 301 -2.63 18.97 -9.36
N PHE A 302 -3.14 17.82 -9.79
CA PHE A 302 -4.23 17.77 -10.75
C PHE A 302 -5.56 18.17 -10.14
N ILE A 303 -5.85 17.72 -8.91
CA ILE A 303 -7.05 18.14 -8.17
C ILE A 303 -7.05 19.67 -7.98
N ARG A 304 -5.95 20.24 -7.47
CA ARG A 304 -5.80 21.69 -7.25
C ARG A 304 -5.74 22.50 -8.53
N GLY A 305 -5.41 21.88 -9.64
CA GLY A 305 -5.40 22.51 -10.94
C GLY A 305 -6.79 22.89 -11.46
N GLY A 306 -7.84 22.30 -10.87
CA GLY A 306 -9.23 22.67 -11.12
C GLY A 306 -9.70 22.44 -12.56
N PHE A 307 -9.04 21.55 -13.31
CA PHE A 307 -9.43 21.27 -14.70
C PHE A 307 -10.50 20.16 -14.80
N ALA A 308 -10.68 19.37 -13.76
CA ALA A 308 -11.68 18.31 -13.70
C ALA A 308 -12.96 18.83 -13.04
N ASP A 309 -14.10 18.59 -13.69
CA ASP A 309 -15.42 18.92 -13.17
C ASP A 309 -15.91 17.89 -12.16
N VAL A 310 -15.46 16.64 -12.34
CA VAL A 310 -15.77 15.52 -11.43
C VAL A 310 -14.49 14.75 -11.15
N VAL A 311 -14.24 14.47 -9.88
CA VAL A 311 -13.15 13.59 -9.44
C VAL A 311 -13.75 12.33 -8.84
N VAL A 312 -13.41 11.18 -9.41
CA VAL A 312 -13.79 9.86 -8.92
C VAL A 312 -12.59 9.26 -8.23
N LEU A 313 -12.70 9.06 -6.92
CA LEU A 313 -11.69 8.41 -6.10
C LEU A 313 -12.12 6.97 -5.89
N ASP A 314 -11.33 6.04 -6.40
CA ASP A 314 -11.59 4.63 -6.18
C ASP A 314 -10.85 4.13 -4.93
N GLU A 315 -9.93 3.20 -5.06
CA GLU A 315 -9.20 2.66 -3.92
C GLU A 315 -7.69 2.61 -4.21
N GLN A 316 -6.91 2.43 -3.16
CA GLN A 316 -5.46 2.26 -3.18
C GLN A 316 -4.69 3.48 -3.71
N CYS A 317 -3.60 3.79 -3.04
CA CYS A 317 -2.71 4.92 -3.38
C CYS A 317 -3.39 6.29 -3.45
N VAL A 318 -4.68 6.38 -3.20
CA VAL A 318 -5.41 7.65 -3.10
C VAL A 318 -5.09 8.30 -1.75
N ARG A 319 -4.74 9.57 -1.77
CA ARG A 319 -4.49 10.31 -0.54
C ARG A 319 -5.78 10.51 0.24
N ALA A 320 -5.71 10.34 1.55
CA ALA A 320 -6.86 10.50 2.44
C ALA A 320 -7.46 11.91 2.44
N ASP A 321 -6.66 12.93 2.05
CA ASP A 321 -7.10 14.33 1.93
C ASP A 321 -7.57 14.73 0.54
N ALA A 322 -7.59 13.79 -0.43
CA ALA A 322 -7.92 14.09 -1.82
C ALA A 322 -9.35 14.63 -2.01
N SER A 323 -10.33 14.09 -1.29
CA SER A 323 -11.72 14.59 -1.33
C SER A 323 -11.84 16.03 -0.84
N LEU A 324 -11.17 16.36 0.27
CA LEU A 324 -11.18 17.72 0.81
C LEU A 324 -10.48 18.72 -0.11
N GLU A 325 -9.42 18.29 -0.77
CA GLU A 325 -8.73 19.13 -1.75
C GLU A 325 -9.55 19.33 -3.04
N ALA A 326 -10.41 18.38 -3.39
CA ALA A 326 -11.32 18.51 -4.52
C ALA A 326 -12.51 19.44 -4.25
N GLU A 327 -12.91 19.58 -2.98
CA GLU A 327 -14.01 20.47 -2.56
C GLU A 327 -13.57 21.95 -2.44
N ARG A 328 -12.28 22.23 -2.42
CA ARG A 328 -11.69 23.58 -2.32
C ARG A 328 -11.56 24.27 -3.65
#